data_af7b4160bdc2a1df8d13dc4a2fbb11fb
#
_entry.id   af7b4160bdc2a1df8d13dc4a2fbb11fb
#
_cell.length_a   1.000
_cell.length_b   1.000
_cell.length_c   1.000
_cell.angle_alpha   90.00
_cell.angle_beta   90.00
_cell.angle_gamma   90.00
#
_symmetry.space_group_name_H-M   'P 1'
#
loop_
_entity.id
_entity.type
_entity.pdbx_description
1 polymer ?
#
loop_
_entity_poly.entity_id
_entity_poly.type
_entity_poly.pdbx_seq_one_letter_code
_entity_poly.pdbx_strand_id
1 'polypeptide(L)'
;MFFNSVINKLFIIGKEIQTMSSLFSLTLCFVILLVSVTKGYFVAYSLGLSLVILLVTFTYQGFPFASLLKMGYISSQKAFSIITILLLIGVVTSIWMASGTIPALVYYGTQFINPQYFILSAFLLTCIISVLLGTSFGTVSTVGVALMIMAKEGNIDPHIIAGAIIAGAYFGDRCSPMSSSAHLIASLTKTNLYKNLAYLMTTAWFPFIASTIVYFFLSLGNPIQATSHNLLAEIPQIFDINFLVLCPALAVFFLCLMKIEVKVTLAISIAIALFLGIFVQNYSWLQMFQVIVFGFHLHSQTQLAEALTGGGIVSMLRVSLVVIISTFLVGIIVGTKTLASVEKLFRRISSKSGLFLSTIAVGLVSAAFGCTQTLAILMTYQLMKDKYEQEKMSHYQLAIDIENTAVVLAPLVPWNIAGLVPATVLMTDSGFIPYAVYLYLIPVFNWIGFKFVELRMQRKFE
;
A
#
# COMPACT_ATOMS: atom_id res chain seq x y z
N MET A 1 -0.66 -32.69 46.56
CA MET A 1 0.31 -32.46 45.45
C MET A 1 -0.17 -33.06 44.11
N PHE A 2 -0.67 -34.29 44.07
CA PHE A 2 -1.13 -34.95 42.82
C PHE A 2 -2.31 -34.26 42.12
N PHE A 3 -3.30 -33.77 42.86
CA PHE A 3 -4.51 -33.12 42.32
C PHE A 3 -4.17 -31.76 41.61
N ASN A 4 -3.24 -30.98 42.17
CA ASN A 4 -2.76 -29.73 41.54
C ASN A 4 -1.95 -29.98 40.26
N SER A 5 -1.23 -31.12 40.20
CA SER A 5 -0.48 -31.51 38.98
C SER A 5 -1.43 -31.92 37.85
N VAL A 6 -2.53 -32.60 38.14
CA VAL A 6 -3.53 -33.01 37.14
C VAL A 6 -4.32 -31.81 36.64
N ILE A 7 -4.74 -30.89 37.53
CA ILE A 7 -5.44 -29.64 37.14
C ILE A 7 -4.52 -28.77 36.26
N ASN A 8 -3.24 -28.62 36.61
CA ASN A 8 -2.28 -27.87 35.76
C ASN A 8 -2.07 -28.54 34.40
N LYS A 9 -2.00 -29.88 34.32
CA LYS A 9 -1.91 -30.57 33.02
C LYS A 9 -3.17 -30.37 32.16
N LEU A 10 -4.37 -30.48 32.75
CA LEU A 10 -5.62 -30.22 32.03
C LEU A 10 -5.74 -28.77 31.56
N PHE A 11 -5.28 -27.83 32.36
CA PHE A 11 -5.25 -26.40 31.98
C PHE A 11 -4.26 -26.13 30.81
N ILE A 12 -3.09 -26.78 30.82
CA ILE A 12 -2.09 -26.68 29.75
C ILE A 12 -2.65 -27.29 28.47
N ILE A 13 -3.26 -28.50 28.53
CA ILE A 13 -3.88 -29.16 27.37
C ILE A 13 -5.02 -28.32 26.80
N GLY A 14 -5.89 -27.77 27.66
CA GLY A 14 -6.97 -26.88 27.22
C GLY A 14 -6.44 -25.63 26.49
N LYS A 15 -5.36 -25.03 26.98
CA LYS A 15 -4.71 -23.87 26.37
C LYS A 15 -4.00 -24.20 25.04
N GLU A 16 -3.44 -25.39 24.91
CA GLU A 16 -2.85 -25.88 23.65
C GLU A 16 -3.93 -26.14 22.61
N ILE A 17 -5.06 -26.77 22.97
CA ILE A 17 -6.20 -26.99 22.07
C ILE A 17 -6.78 -25.65 21.57
N GLN A 18 -6.96 -24.67 22.45
CA GLN A 18 -7.40 -23.32 22.06
C GLN A 18 -6.43 -22.66 21.09
N THR A 19 -5.13 -22.76 21.34
CA THR A 19 -4.09 -22.21 20.47
C THR A 19 -4.11 -22.88 19.09
N MET A 20 -4.21 -24.21 19.02
CA MET A 20 -4.30 -24.98 17.78
C MET A 20 -5.55 -24.61 16.97
N SER A 21 -6.69 -24.51 17.62
CA SER A 21 -7.96 -24.11 17.00
C SER A 21 -7.89 -22.68 16.42
N SER A 22 -7.29 -21.73 17.13
CA SER A 22 -7.09 -20.36 16.64
C SER A 22 -6.17 -20.30 15.42
N LEU A 23 -5.03 -21.03 15.46
CA LEU A 23 -4.10 -21.11 14.34
C LEU A 23 -4.74 -21.77 13.11
N PHE A 24 -5.51 -22.82 13.30
CA PHE A 24 -6.25 -23.49 12.23
C PHE A 24 -7.25 -22.52 11.56
N SER A 25 -8.04 -21.79 12.36
CA SER A 25 -9.01 -20.83 11.84
C SER A 25 -8.33 -19.68 11.10
N LEU A 26 -7.20 -19.16 11.59
CA LEU A 26 -6.40 -18.16 10.87
C LEU A 26 -5.86 -18.70 9.55
N THR A 27 -5.33 -19.93 9.54
CA THR A 27 -4.84 -20.57 8.32
C THR A 27 -5.98 -20.77 7.31
N LEU A 28 -7.15 -21.19 7.77
CA LEU A 28 -8.35 -21.33 6.92
C LEU A 28 -8.77 -19.99 6.32
N CYS A 29 -8.83 -18.92 7.12
CA CYS A 29 -9.11 -17.57 6.63
C CYS A 29 -8.10 -17.13 5.57
N PHE A 30 -6.81 -17.39 5.79
CA PHE A 30 -5.75 -17.06 4.82
C PHE A 30 -5.94 -17.82 3.50
N VAL A 31 -6.25 -19.12 3.55
CA VAL A 31 -6.52 -19.93 2.35
C VAL A 31 -7.74 -19.41 1.60
N ILE A 32 -8.84 -19.08 2.30
CA ILE A 32 -10.04 -18.49 1.69
C ILE A 32 -9.70 -17.17 0.97
N LEU A 33 -8.92 -16.29 1.58
CA LEU A 33 -8.49 -15.04 0.98
C LEU A 33 -7.62 -15.27 -0.25
N LEU A 34 -6.65 -16.20 -0.19
CA LEU A 34 -5.82 -16.57 -1.34
C LEU A 34 -6.65 -17.10 -2.50
N VAL A 35 -7.55 -18.06 -2.24
CA VAL A 35 -8.43 -18.62 -3.28
C VAL A 35 -9.34 -17.54 -3.88
N SER A 36 -9.85 -16.62 -3.07
CA SER A 36 -10.69 -15.52 -3.56
C SER A 36 -9.93 -14.63 -4.54
N VAL A 37 -8.72 -14.24 -4.18
CA VAL A 37 -7.87 -13.37 -5.04
C VAL A 37 -7.49 -14.08 -6.33
N THR A 38 -7.05 -15.35 -6.26
CA THR A 38 -6.66 -16.12 -7.46
C THR A 38 -7.82 -16.40 -8.40
N LYS A 39 -9.06 -16.40 -7.88
CA LYS A 39 -10.28 -16.55 -8.68
C LYS A 39 -10.91 -15.21 -9.10
N GLY A 40 -10.33 -14.07 -8.72
CA GLY A 40 -10.85 -12.74 -9.05
C GLY A 40 -12.16 -12.38 -8.32
N TYR A 41 -12.49 -13.06 -7.21
CA TYR A 41 -13.67 -12.70 -6.43
C TYR A 41 -13.44 -11.41 -5.65
N PHE A 42 -14.54 -10.66 -5.43
CA PHE A 42 -14.46 -9.46 -4.61
C PHE A 42 -14.06 -9.78 -3.16
N VAL A 43 -12.92 -9.28 -2.73
CA VAL A 43 -12.24 -9.62 -1.46
C VAL A 43 -13.14 -9.40 -0.22
N ALA A 44 -14.10 -8.47 -0.27
CA ALA A 44 -15.02 -8.23 0.85
C ALA A 44 -15.85 -9.48 1.23
N TYR A 45 -16.20 -10.32 0.27
CA TYR A 45 -16.94 -11.56 0.56
C TYR A 45 -16.10 -12.53 1.40
N SER A 46 -14.84 -12.69 1.03
CA SER A 46 -13.91 -13.59 1.72
C SER A 46 -13.51 -13.05 3.09
N LEU A 47 -13.37 -11.73 3.23
CA LEU A 47 -13.16 -11.07 4.51
C LEU A 47 -14.40 -11.22 5.41
N GLY A 48 -15.61 -11.08 4.87
CA GLY A 48 -16.84 -11.32 5.60
C GLY A 48 -16.97 -12.76 6.09
N LEU A 49 -16.65 -13.75 5.22
CA LEU A 49 -16.61 -15.15 5.61
C LEU A 49 -15.55 -15.42 6.68
N SER A 50 -14.36 -14.85 6.53
CA SER A 50 -13.29 -14.95 7.53
C SER A 50 -13.72 -14.35 8.88
N LEU A 51 -14.44 -13.24 8.86
CA LEU A 51 -15.00 -12.61 10.05
C LEU A 51 -15.97 -13.57 10.77
N VAL A 52 -16.88 -14.20 10.04
CA VAL A 52 -17.83 -15.17 10.60
C VAL A 52 -17.07 -16.36 11.21
N ILE A 53 -16.08 -16.93 10.52
CA ILE A 53 -15.26 -18.04 11.01
C ILE A 53 -14.59 -17.67 12.34
N LEU A 54 -13.97 -16.48 12.42
CA LEU A 54 -13.28 -16.05 13.64
C LEU A 54 -14.26 -15.76 14.78
N LEU A 55 -15.40 -15.14 14.52
CA LEU A 55 -16.43 -14.90 15.53
C LEU A 55 -16.91 -16.23 16.11
N VAL A 56 -17.21 -17.22 15.27
CA VAL A 56 -17.63 -18.55 15.71
C VAL A 56 -16.52 -19.21 16.52
N THR A 57 -15.29 -19.25 16.02
CA THR A 57 -14.16 -19.89 16.69
C THR A 57 -13.92 -19.31 18.09
N PHE A 58 -13.85 -17.96 18.20
CA PHE A 58 -13.56 -17.32 19.49
C PHE A 58 -14.72 -17.40 20.46
N THR A 59 -15.97 -17.42 19.97
CA THR A 59 -17.14 -17.68 20.83
C THR A 59 -17.09 -19.09 21.42
N TYR A 60 -16.74 -20.11 20.64
CA TYR A 60 -16.51 -21.47 21.13
C TYR A 60 -15.34 -21.55 22.12
N GLN A 61 -14.35 -20.67 22.02
CA GLN A 61 -13.24 -20.60 22.98
C GLN A 61 -13.59 -19.84 24.27
N GLY A 62 -14.83 -19.39 24.42
CA GLY A 62 -15.34 -18.77 25.64
C GLY A 62 -15.26 -17.23 25.66
N PHE A 63 -14.90 -16.59 24.55
CA PHE A 63 -15.02 -15.14 24.47
C PHE A 63 -16.51 -14.73 24.30
N PRO A 64 -17.04 -13.81 25.13
CA PRO A 64 -18.40 -13.32 24.95
C PRO A 64 -18.56 -12.66 23.58
N PHE A 65 -19.59 -13.06 22.83
CA PHE A 65 -19.87 -12.54 21.49
C PHE A 65 -19.93 -11.00 21.46
N ALA A 66 -20.58 -10.39 22.47
CA ALA A 66 -20.64 -8.93 22.61
C ALA A 66 -19.25 -8.29 22.78
N SER A 67 -18.32 -8.98 23.46
CA SER A 67 -16.94 -8.50 23.62
C SER A 67 -16.18 -8.52 22.29
N LEU A 68 -16.36 -9.59 21.49
CA LEU A 68 -15.77 -9.69 20.14
C LEU A 68 -16.27 -8.60 19.22
N LEU A 69 -17.59 -8.35 19.21
CA LEU A 69 -18.18 -7.24 18.43
C LEU A 69 -17.65 -5.88 18.90
N LYS A 70 -17.49 -5.67 20.20
CA LYS A 70 -16.93 -4.43 20.75
C LYS A 70 -15.47 -4.24 20.33
N MET A 71 -14.64 -5.28 20.36
CA MET A 71 -13.25 -5.23 19.90
C MET A 71 -13.17 -4.85 18.40
N GLY A 72 -13.99 -5.50 17.56
CA GLY A 72 -14.09 -5.18 16.14
C GLY A 72 -14.55 -3.73 15.91
N TYR A 73 -15.59 -3.29 16.59
CA TYR A 73 -16.14 -1.93 16.46
C TYR A 73 -15.13 -0.84 16.85
N ILE A 74 -14.43 -1.00 17.97
CA ILE A 74 -13.39 -0.05 18.41
C ILE A 74 -12.28 0.07 17.36
N SER A 75 -11.89 -1.05 16.77
CA SER A 75 -10.87 -1.05 15.72
C SER A 75 -11.37 -0.43 14.42
N SER A 76 -12.62 -0.70 14.03
CA SER A 76 -13.23 -0.15 12.81
C SER A 76 -13.41 1.38 12.85
N GLN A 77 -13.51 1.99 14.02
CA GLN A 77 -13.51 3.45 14.15
C GLN A 77 -12.24 4.09 13.55
N LYS A 78 -11.10 3.40 13.59
CA LYS A 78 -9.85 3.87 12.95
C LYS A 78 -9.96 3.89 11.43
N ALA A 79 -10.88 3.12 10.85
CA ALA A 79 -11.15 3.10 9.41
C ALA A 79 -11.69 4.44 8.89
N PHE A 80 -12.38 5.24 9.70
CA PHE A 80 -12.97 6.50 9.26
C PHE A 80 -11.92 7.46 8.68
N SER A 81 -10.74 7.54 9.27
CA SER A 81 -9.68 8.40 8.73
C SER A 81 -9.20 7.93 7.35
N ILE A 82 -9.11 6.61 7.16
CA ILE A 82 -8.70 6.01 5.88
C ILE A 82 -9.80 6.21 4.83
N ILE A 83 -11.05 5.96 5.20
CA ILE A 83 -12.22 6.14 4.32
C ILE A 83 -12.34 7.59 3.85
N THR A 84 -12.12 8.56 4.76
CA THR A 84 -12.12 9.98 4.38
C THR A 84 -11.09 10.28 3.30
N ILE A 85 -9.87 9.76 3.43
CA ILE A 85 -8.82 9.93 2.41
C ILE A 85 -9.23 9.24 1.10
N LEU A 86 -9.79 8.03 1.17
CA LEU A 86 -10.26 7.31 -0.02
C LEU A 86 -11.34 8.08 -0.79
N LEU A 87 -12.33 8.62 -0.08
CA LEU A 87 -13.38 9.43 -0.69
C LEU A 87 -12.81 10.69 -1.33
N LEU A 88 -11.88 11.38 -0.65
CA LEU A 88 -11.20 12.54 -1.22
C LEU A 88 -10.39 12.18 -2.48
N ILE A 89 -9.69 11.04 -2.49
CA ILE A 89 -8.95 10.55 -3.67
C ILE A 89 -9.92 10.30 -4.83
N GLY A 90 -11.05 9.62 -4.57
CA GLY A 90 -12.08 9.40 -5.59
C GLY A 90 -12.59 10.71 -6.20
N VAL A 91 -12.87 11.71 -5.36
CA VAL A 91 -13.32 13.04 -5.78
C VAL A 91 -12.21 13.77 -6.55
N VAL A 92 -10.97 13.79 -6.04
CA VAL A 92 -9.82 14.41 -6.76
C VAL A 92 -9.69 13.83 -8.15
N THR A 93 -9.68 12.50 -8.27
CA THR A 93 -9.49 11.82 -9.56
C THR A 93 -10.55 12.24 -10.57
N SER A 94 -11.83 12.21 -10.19
CA SER A 94 -12.91 12.59 -11.11
C SER A 94 -12.91 14.07 -11.46
N ILE A 95 -12.67 14.96 -10.50
CA ILE A 95 -12.67 16.41 -10.74
C ILE A 95 -11.43 16.83 -11.54
N TRP A 96 -10.26 16.24 -11.32
CA TRP A 96 -9.07 16.50 -12.11
C TRP A 96 -9.23 16.05 -13.57
N MET A 97 -10.01 15.00 -13.83
CA MET A 97 -10.41 14.64 -15.19
C MET A 97 -11.32 15.74 -15.78
N ALA A 98 -12.38 16.10 -15.08
CA ALA A 98 -13.33 17.10 -15.55
C ALA A 98 -12.74 18.51 -15.73
N SER A 99 -11.84 18.93 -14.83
CA SER A 99 -11.20 20.25 -14.90
C SER A 99 -10.12 20.37 -15.96
N GLY A 100 -9.78 19.26 -16.68
CA GLY A 100 -8.70 19.25 -17.64
C GLY A 100 -7.30 19.09 -17.01
N THR A 101 -7.20 18.94 -15.68
CA THR A 101 -5.91 18.79 -14.98
C THR A 101 -5.19 17.51 -15.42
N ILE A 102 -5.87 16.35 -15.37
CA ILE A 102 -5.29 15.09 -15.85
C ILE A 102 -5.02 15.13 -17.37
N PRO A 103 -5.98 15.55 -18.23
CA PRO A 103 -5.69 15.75 -19.66
C PRO A 103 -4.47 16.62 -19.95
N ALA A 104 -4.29 17.73 -19.22
CA ALA A 104 -3.13 18.58 -19.36
C ALA A 104 -1.82 17.92 -18.92
N LEU A 105 -1.85 17.17 -17.79
CA LEU A 105 -0.69 16.39 -17.34
C LEU A 105 -0.29 15.33 -18.37
N VAL A 106 -1.25 14.67 -19.01
CA VAL A 106 -1.01 13.71 -20.09
C VAL A 106 -0.42 14.45 -21.31
N TYR A 107 -1.06 15.55 -21.76
CA TYR A 107 -0.66 16.32 -22.93
C TYR A 107 0.77 16.86 -22.81
N TYR A 108 1.11 17.53 -21.71
CA TYR A 108 2.46 18.03 -21.50
C TYR A 108 3.46 16.92 -21.13
N GLY A 109 3.04 15.93 -20.34
CA GLY A 109 3.89 14.84 -19.89
C GLY A 109 4.44 13.99 -21.04
N THR A 110 3.61 13.70 -22.05
CA THR A 110 4.04 12.94 -23.24
C THR A 110 5.09 13.68 -24.08
N GLN A 111 5.19 14.99 -23.98
CA GLN A 111 6.22 15.77 -24.68
C GLN A 111 7.61 15.64 -24.01
N PHE A 112 7.66 15.35 -22.74
CA PHE A 112 8.90 15.25 -21.96
C PHE A 112 9.38 13.81 -21.72
N ILE A 113 8.48 12.82 -21.76
CA ILE A 113 8.81 11.42 -21.49
C ILE A 113 9.09 10.70 -22.80
N ASN A 114 10.26 10.08 -22.92
CA ASN A 114 10.60 9.27 -24.10
C ASN A 114 9.72 7.99 -24.10
N PRO A 115 8.93 7.74 -25.18
CA PRO A 115 8.03 6.60 -25.29
C PRO A 115 8.69 5.25 -25.08
N GLN A 116 9.96 5.12 -25.49
CA GLN A 116 10.71 3.86 -25.37
C GLN A 116 11.06 3.49 -23.93
N TYR A 117 11.19 4.50 -23.03
CA TYR A 117 11.59 4.29 -21.64
C TYR A 117 10.50 4.69 -20.65
N PHE A 118 9.24 4.58 -21.05
CA PHE A 118 8.12 5.10 -20.29
C PHE A 118 7.98 4.43 -18.91
N ILE A 119 8.05 3.08 -18.83
CA ILE A 119 7.88 2.35 -17.56
C ILE A 119 9.01 2.71 -16.58
N LEU A 120 10.24 2.81 -17.08
CA LEU A 120 11.38 3.27 -16.28
C LEU A 120 11.17 4.71 -15.79
N SER A 121 10.74 5.60 -16.68
CA SER A 121 10.47 7.01 -16.35
C SER A 121 9.37 7.13 -15.32
N ALA A 122 8.32 6.32 -15.41
CA ALA A 122 7.24 6.26 -14.45
C ALA A 122 7.74 5.82 -13.06
N PHE A 123 8.56 4.77 -12.99
CA PHE A 123 9.18 4.33 -11.73
C PHE A 123 10.05 5.44 -11.11
N LEU A 124 10.96 6.03 -11.88
CA LEU A 124 11.88 7.06 -11.37
C LEU A 124 11.13 8.33 -10.95
N LEU A 125 10.17 8.77 -11.74
CA LEU A 125 9.36 9.95 -11.43
C LEU A 125 8.55 9.74 -10.16
N THR A 126 7.91 8.59 -10.01
CA THR A 126 7.18 8.25 -8.78
C THR A 126 8.10 8.12 -7.57
N CYS A 127 9.32 7.60 -7.71
CA CYS A 127 10.33 7.63 -6.64
C CYS A 127 10.63 9.06 -6.17
N ILE A 128 10.93 9.95 -7.10
CA ILE A 128 11.26 11.36 -6.80
C ILE A 128 10.09 12.04 -6.09
N ILE A 129 8.91 11.97 -6.68
CA ILE A 129 7.70 12.60 -6.12
C ILE A 129 7.34 11.99 -4.76
N SER A 130 7.48 10.67 -4.60
CA SER A 130 7.18 10.01 -3.33
C SER A 130 8.13 10.42 -2.21
N VAL A 131 9.42 10.62 -2.50
CA VAL A 131 10.37 11.15 -1.50
C VAL A 131 9.99 12.57 -1.07
N LEU A 132 9.50 13.39 -1.99
CA LEU A 132 9.06 14.75 -1.69
C LEU A 132 7.77 14.78 -0.88
N LEU A 133 6.78 13.96 -1.25
CA LEU A 133 5.47 13.91 -0.60
C LEU A 133 5.48 13.08 0.70
N GLY A 134 6.33 12.08 0.80
CA GLY A 134 6.41 11.17 1.94
C GLY A 134 5.21 10.26 2.13
N THR A 135 4.40 10.03 1.08
CA THR A 135 3.21 9.19 1.15
C THR A 135 2.99 8.43 -0.16
N SER A 136 2.86 7.10 -0.05
CA SER A 136 2.56 6.24 -1.19
C SER A 136 1.18 6.57 -1.80
N PHE A 137 0.15 6.77 -0.98
CA PHE A 137 -1.20 7.09 -1.46
C PHE A 137 -1.26 8.45 -2.16
N GLY A 138 -0.59 9.47 -1.62
CA GLY A 138 -0.51 10.79 -2.23
C GLY A 138 0.17 10.74 -3.59
N THR A 139 1.26 10.01 -3.71
CA THR A 139 2.01 9.86 -4.97
C THR A 139 1.18 9.12 -6.03
N VAL A 140 0.54 8.00 -5.65
CA VAL A 140 -0.29 7.23 -6.58
C VAL A 140 -1.50 8.03 -7.05
N SER A 141 -2.20 8.73 -6.16
CA SER A 141 -3.40 9.51 -6.50
C SER A 141 -3.13 10.79 -7.29
N THR A 142 -1.89 11.21 -7.40
CA THR A 142 -1.49 12.40 -8.17
C THR A 142 -0.78 11.99 -9.46
N VAL A 143 0.53 11.88 -9.41
CA VAL A 143 1.36 11.50 -10.57
C VAL A 143 1.03 10.09 -11.08
N GLY A 144 0.73 9.15 -10.16
CA GLY A 144 0.43 7.77 -10.55
C GLY A 144 -0.76 7.66 -11.49
N VAL A 145 -1.87 8.38 -11.23
CA VAL A 145 -3.06 8.35 -12.09
C VAL A 145 -2.75 8.91 -13.47
N ALA A 146 -2.01 10.03 -13.57
CA ALA A 146 -1.62 10.59 -14.84
C ALA A 146 -0.76 9.63 -15.67
N LEU A 147 0.24 8.99 -15.04
CA LEU A 147 1.09 8.00 -15.70
C LEU A 147 0.30 6.74 -16.12
N MET A 148 -0.67 6.30 -15.33
CA MET A 148 -1.53 5.17 -15.68
C MET A 148 -2.40 5.49 -16.91
N ILE A 149 -2.95 6.70 -17.00
CA ILE A 149 -3.74 7.12 -18.16
C ILE A 149 -2.86 7.15 -19.41
N MET A 150 -1.66 7.76 -19.31
CA MET A 150 -0.68 7.77 -20.41
C MET A 150 -0.31 6.34 -20.86
N ALA A 151 -0.16 5.40 -19.93
CA ALA A 151 0.14 4.01 -20.23
C ALA A 151 -0.99 3.30 -20.98
N LYS A 152 -2.24 3.50 -20.51
CA LYS A 152 -3.44 2.94 -21.16
C LYS A 152 -3.57 3.44 -22.58
N GLU A 153 -3.39 4.74 -22.81
CA GLU A 153 -3.37 5.39 -24.11
C GLU A 153 -2.28 4.80 -25.02
N GLY A 154 -1.12 4.50 -24.45
CA GLY A 154 0.02 3.89 -25.14
C GLY A 154 -0.06 2.37 -25.28
N ASN A 155 -1.19 1.76 -24.94
CA ASN A 155 -1.43 0.29 -24.99
C ASN A 155 -0.42 -0.52 -24.16
N ILE A 156 0.03 0.01 -23.03
CA ILE A 156 0.87 -0.72 -22.07
C ILE A 156 -0.04 -1.47 -21.09
N ASP A 157 0.34 -2.71 -20.75
CA ASP A 157 -0.38 -3.51 -19.74
C ASP A 157 -0.50 -2.74 -18.42
N PRO A 158 -1.73 -2.48 -17.92
CA PRO A 158 -1.97 -1.76 -16.68
C PRO A 158 -1.30 -2.38 -15.46
N HIS A 159 -1.06 -3.68 -15.42
CA HIS A 159 -0.40 -4.35 -14.31
C HIS A 159 1.10 -4.01 -14.24
N ILE A 160 1.76 -3.93 -15.40
CA ILE A 160 3.19 -3.60 -15.48
C ILE A 160 3.42 -2.17 -14.98
N ILE A 161 2.64 -1.22 -15.49
CA ILE A 161 2.81 0.18 -15.12
C ILE A 161 2.38 0.45 -13.67
N ALA A 162 1.31 -0.18 -13.20
CA ALA A 162 0.90 -0.08 -11.79
C ALA A 162 1.96 -0.63 -10.85
N GLY A 163 2.60 -1.74 -11.20
CA GLY A 163 3.73 -2.29 -10.45
C GLY A 163 4.88 -1.31 -10.33
N ALA A 164 5.26 -0.64 -11.42
CA ALA A 164 6.32 0.36 -11.43
C ALA A 164 5.95 1.60 -10.59
N ILE A 165 4.71 2.11 -10.76
CA ILE A 165 4.21 3.27 -10.02
C ILE A 165 4.15 2.97 -8.51
N ILE A 166 3.57 1.84 -8.12
CA ILE A 166 3.44 1.45 -6.71
C ILE A 166 4.82 1.22 -6.10
N ALA A 167 5.71 0.54 -6.80
CA ALA A 167 7.09 0.34 -6.36
C ALA A 167 7.82 1.68 -6.10
N GLY A 168 7.69 2.64 -7.01
CA GLY A 168 8.24 3.98 -6.86
C GLY A 168 7.59 4.76 -5.71
N ALA A 169 6.27 4.65 -5.53
CA ALA A 169 5.55 5.31 -4.45
C ALA A 169 6.01 4.82 -3.07
N TYR A 170 6.29 3.53 -2.92
CA TYR A 170 6.80 2.95 -1.67
C TYR A 170 8.29 3.22 -1.43
N PHE A 171 9.06 3.57 -2.45
CA PHE A 171 10.43 4.05 -2.25
C PHE A 171 10.46 5.27 -1.34
N GLY A 172 9.63 6.28 -1.61
CA GLY A 172 9.55 7.48 -0.79
C GLY A 172 8.82 7.27 0.53
N ASP A 173 7.76 6.46 0.57
CA ASP A 173 7.07 6.12 1.81
C ASP A 173 8.03 5.48 2.85
N ARG A 174 9.06 4.80 2.40
CA ARG A 174 10.11 4.21 3.23
C ARG A 174 11.25 5.20 3.53
N CYS A 175 11.67 6.02 2.57
CA CYS A 175 12.92 6.78 2.62
C CYS A 175 12.74 8.29 2.81
N SER A 176 11.49 8.78 2.91
CA SER A 176 11.23 10.22 3.07
C SER A 176 11.20 10.65 4.53
N PRO A 177 11.76 11.81 4.87
CA PRO A 177 11.61 12.40 6.20
C PRO A 177 10.16 12.86 6.48
N MET A 178 9.29 12.86 5.48
CA MET A 178 7.88 13.20 5.59
C MET A 178 6.99 11.98 5.80
N SER A 179 7.55 10.77 5.73
CA SER A 179 6.79 9.53 5.80
C SER A 179 6.20 9.28 7.19
N SER A 180 4.90 9.01 7.23
CA SER A 180 4.21 8.64 8.47
C SER A 180 4.63 7.26 8.99
N SER A 181 4.97 6.31 8.12
CA SER A 181 5.48 4.99 8.49
C SER A 181 6.86 5.11 9.13
N ALA A 182 7.77 5.90 8.53
CA ALA A 182 9.10 6.15 9.08
C ALA A 182 9.05 6.84 10.46
N HIS A 183 8.17 7.83 10.64
CA HIS A 183 7.94 8.47 11.93
C HIS A 183 7.39 7.48 12.97
N LEU A 184 6.42 6.65 12.58
CA LEU A 184 5.85 5.62 13.46
C LEU A 184 6.92 4.65 13.94
N ILE A 185 7.74 4.12 13.03
CA ILE A 185 8.81 3.17 13.35
C ILE A 185 9.87 3.82 14.25
N ALA A 186 10.30 5.04 13.93
CA ALA A 186 11.25 5.77 14.76
C ALA A 186 10.73 5.99 16.19
N SER A 187 9.43 6.30 16.33
CA SER A 187 8.76 6.44 17.63
C SER A 187 8.69 5.12 18.41
N LEU A 188 8.28 4.03 17.75
CA LEU A 188 8.16 2.69 18.36
C LEU A 188 9.51 2.17 18.84
N THR A 189 10.54 2.30 18.01
CA THR A 189 11.90 1.82 18.30
C THR A 189 12.73 2.82 19.12
N LYS A 190 12.20 4.02 19.41
CA LYS A 190 12.89 5.11 20.12
C LYS A 190 14.22 5.49 19.45
N THR A 191 14.24 5.55 18.12
CA THR A 191 15.41 5.89 17.31
C THR A 191 15.29 7.28 16.69
N ASN A 192 16.41 7.82 16.20
CA ASN A 192 16.40 9.09 15.48
C ASN A 192 16.01 8.84 14.00
N LEU A 193 14.96 9.51 13.53
CA LEU A 193 14.44 9.37 12.17
C LEU A 193 15.51 9.61 11.09
N TYR A 194 16.30 10.69 11.21
CA TYR A 194 17.29 11.02 10.18
C TYR A 194 18.44 10.01 10.11
N LYS A 195 18.82 9.42 11.26
CA LYS A 195 19.78 8.30 11.27
C LYS A 195 19.19 7.06 10.63
N ASN A 196 17.91 6.75 10.90
CA ASN A 196 17.22 5.65 10.22
C ASN A 196 17.23 5.86 8.70
N LEU A 197 16.87 7.06 8.22
CA LEU A 197 16.85 7.39 6.80
C LEU A 197 18.22 7.22 6.14
N ALA A 198 19.30 7.63 6.81
CA ALA A 198 20.66 7.43 6.31
C ALA A 198 20.99 5.94 6.13
N TYR A 199 20.63 5.10 7.10
CA TYR A 199 20.80 3.64 6.98
C TYR A 199 19.88 3.03 5.92
N LEU A 200 18.63 3.50 5.82
CA LEU A 200 17.68 3.03 4.82
C LEU A 200 18.16 3.30 3.40
N MET A 201 18.81 4.44 3.15
CA MET A 201 19.42 4.74 1.86
C MET A 201 20.53 3.75 1.51
N THR A 202 21.36 3.33 2.48
CA THR A 202 22.40 2.32 2.22
C THR A 202 21.82 0.96 1.86
N THR A 203 20.71 0.55 2.50
CA THR A 203 20.01 -0.72 2.21
C THR A 203 19.16 -0.66 0.95
N ALA A 204 18.79 0.54 0.46
CA ALA A 204 18.00 0.76 -0.74
C ALA A 204 18.82 0.67 -2.03
N TRP A 205 20.11 0.97 -2.00
CA TRP A 205 20.93 1.21 -3.18
C TRP A 205 20.94 0.07 -4.19
N PHE A 206 21.28 -1.14 -3.73
CA PHE A 206 21.31 -2.32 -4.61
C PHE A 206 19.90 -2.71 -5.13
N PRO A 207 18.85 -2.81 -4.28
CA PRO A 207 17.49 -3.05 -4.75
C PRO A 207 17.02 -2.00 -5.76
N PHE A 208 17.36 -0.72 -5.55
CA PHE A 208 16.97 0.38 -6.43
C PHE A 208 17.62 0.23 -7.81
N ILE A 209 18.95 -0.01 -7.87
CA ILE A 209 19.65 -0.23 -9.15
C ILE A 209 19.08 -1.47 -9.87
N ALA A 210 18.90 -2.59 -9.15
CA ALA A 210 18.34 -3.80 -9.74
C ALA A 210 16.92 -3.56 -10.29
N SER A 211 16.07 -2.85 -9.56
CA SER A 211 14.73 -2.48 -10.02
C SER A 211 14.78 -1.56 -11.25
N THR A 212 15.68 -0.58 -11.25
CA THR A 212 15.90 0.32 -12.40
C THR A 212 16.28 -0.47 -13.65
N ILE A 213 17.16 -1.45 -13.53
CA ILE A 213 17.55 -2.34 -14.63
C ILE A 213 16.35 -3.16 -15.11
N VAL A 214 15.57 -3.74 -14.21
CA VAL A 214 14.38 -4.52 -14.58
C VAL A 214 13.36 -3.64 -15.30
N TYR A 215 13.06 -2.44 -14.78
CA TYR A 215 12.12 -1.52 -15.44
C TYR A 215 12.67 -0.96 -16.76
N PHE A 216 13.98 -0.85 -16.91
CA PHE A 216 14.59 -0.54 -18.21
C PHE A 216 14.30 -1.63 -19.25
N PHE A 217 14.51 -2.89 -18.92
CA PHE A 217 14.20 -3.99 -19.84
C PHE A 217 12.69 -4.15 -20.08
N LEU A 218 11.85 -3.97 -19.07
CA LEU A 218 10.39 -3.95 -19.24
C LEU A 218 9.94 -2.81 -20.18
N SER A 219 10.59 -1.64 -20.11
CA SER A 219 10.33 -0.53 -21.03
C SER A 219 10.66 -0.90 -22.48
N LEU A 220 11.81 -1.53 -22.71
CA LEU A 220 12.22 -1.95 -24.05
C LEU A 220 11.26 -2.98 -24.66
N GLY A 221 10.71 -3.87 -23.81
CA GLY A 221 9.73 -4.89 -24.24
C GLY A 221 8.31 -4.34 -24.44
N ASN A 222 7.98 -3.18 -23.87
CA ASN A 222 6.64 -2.59 -23.88
C ASN A 222 6.71 -1.08 -24.15
N PRO A 223 7.21 -0.64 -25.33
CA PRO A 223 7.25 0.78 -25.67
C PRO A 223 5.82 1.32 -25.87
N ILE A 224 5.59 2.59 -25.57
CA ILE A 224 4.33 3.25 -25.91
C ILE A 224 4.15 3.18 -27.44
N GLN A 225 3.03 2.61 -27.88
CA GLN A 225 2.71 2.54 -29.30
C GLN A 225 2.29 3.92 -29.82
N ALA A 226 2.78 4.28 -31.02
CA ALA A 226 2.60 5.60 -31.64
C ALA A 226 1.14 5.96 -32.04
N THR A 227 0.16 5.15 -31.70
CA THR A 227 -1.29 5.45 -31.82
C THR A 227 -1.68 6.72 -31.03
N SER A 228 -0.86 7.14 -30.10
CA SER A 228 -1.04 8.34 -29.29
C SER A 228 -1.00 9.68 -30.07
N HIS A 229 -0.57 9.72 -31.34
CA HIS A 229 -0.64 10.96 -32.12
C HIS A 229 -2.06 11.49 -32.32
N ASN A 230 -3.03 10.61 -32.51
CA ASN A 230 -4.43 11.02 -32.66
C ASN A 230 -5.03 11.51 -31.34
N LEU A 231 -4.67 10.87 -30.22
CA LEU A 231 -5.18 11.19 -28.89
C LEU A 231 -4.65 12.52 -28.37
N LEU A 232 -3.36 12.82 -28.59
CA LEU A 232 -2.79 14.13 -28.27
C LEU A 232 -3.44 15.27 -29.06
N ALA A 233 -3.89 14.99 -30.28
CA ALA A 233 -4.65 15.94 -31.09
C ALA A 233 -6.10 16.11 -30.64
N GLU A 234 -6.71 15.07 -30.02
CA GLU A 234 -8.08 15.11 -29.49
C GLU A 234 -8.18 15.88 -28.17
N ILE A 235 -7.17 15.79 -27.27
CA ILE A 235 -7.21 16.43 -25.96
C ILE A 235 -7.50 17.94 -26.07
N PRO A 236 -6.80 18.76 -26.90
CA PRO A 236 -7.10 20.19 -27.04
C PRO A 236 -8.43 20.49 -27.74
N GLN A 237 -9.06 19.51 -28.41
CA GLN A 237 -10.39 19.70 -29.02
C GLN A 237 -11.53 19.52 -28.01
N ILE A 238 -11.28 18.74 -26.93
CA ILE A 238 -12.26 18.40 -25.92
C ILE A 238 -12.10 19.26 -24.65
N PHE A 239 -10.87 19.60 -24.32
CA PHE A 239 -10.50 20.36 -23.12
C PHE A 239 -9.75 21.64 -23.47
N ASP A 240 -10.07 22.73 -22.77
CA ASP A 240 -9.26 23.95 -22.78
C ASP A 240 -7.94 23.71 -22.01
N ILE A 241 -6.89 23.37 -22.77
CA ILE A 241 -5.57 23.08 -22.23
C ILE A 241 -4.74 24.36 -22.13
N ASN A 242 -4.62 24.87 -20.93
CA ASN A 242 -3.74 25.98 -20.59
C ASN A 242 -2.98 25.68 -19.28
N PHE A 243 -1.97 26.49 -18.96
CA PHE A 243 -1.18 26.26 -17.73
C PHE A 243 -2.00 26.41 -16.44
N LEU A 244 -3.16 27.10 -16.46
CA LEU A 244 -4.01 27.25 -15.28
C LEU A 244 -4.62 25.93 -14.85
N VAL A 245 -4.93 25.02 -15.78
CA VAL A 245 -5.50 23.71 -15.43
C VAL A 245 -4.51 22.79 -14.71
N LEU A 246 -3.22 23.12 -14.67
CA LEU A 246 -2.21 22.43 -13.85
C LEU A 246 -2.19 22.92 -12.39
N CYS A 247 -2.84 24.04 -12.06
CA CYS A 247 -2.84 24.60 -10.70
C CYS A 247 -3.29 23.61 -9.62
N PRO A 248 -4.30 22.74 -9.80
CA PRO A 248 -4.68 21.75 -8.78
C PRO A 248 -3.55 20.77 -8.45
N ALA A 249 -2.82 20.30 -9.47
CA ALA A 249 -1.68 19.40 -9.29
C ALA A 249 -0.48 20.10 -8.63
N LEU A 250 -0.18 21.33 -9.08
CA LEU A 250 0.85 22.16 -8.47
C LEU A 250 0.51 22.51 -7.02
N ALA A 251 -0.76 22.79 -6.72
CA ALA A 251 -1.21 23.05 -5.34
C ALA A 251 -0.94 21.84 -4.44
N VAL A 252 -1.27 20.62 -4.88
CA VAL A 252 -0.94 19.41 -4.10
C VAL A 252 0.56 19.33 -3.88
N PHE A 253 1.36 19.52 -4.90
CA PHE A 253 2.82 19.46 -4.80
C PHE A 253 3.38 20.47 -3.78
N PHE A 254 3.02 21.76 -3.91
CA PHE A 254 3.54 22.80 -3.02
C PHE A 254 3.01 22.68 -1.59
N LEU A 255 1.72 22.35 -1.40
CA LEU A 255 1.14 22.19 -0.05
C LEU A 255 1.74 20.99 0.68
N CYS A 256 2.03 19.88 -0.04
CA CYS A 256 2.76 18.76 0.54
C CYS A 256 4.20 19.14 0.94
N LEU A 257 4.92 19.93 0.10
CA LEU A 257 6.24 20.45 0.49
C LEU A 257 6.18 21.36 1.73
N MET A 258 5.08 22.10 1.89
CA MET A 258 4.81 22.89 3.11
C MET A 258 4.39 22.06 4.32
N LYS A 259 4.36 20.72 4.22
CA LYS A 259 3.98 19.77 5.28
C LYS A 259 2.52 19.91 5.73
N ILE A 260 1.64 20.36 4.87
CA ILE A 260 0.21 20.44 5.15
C ILE A 260 -0.40 19.04 5.09
N GLU A 261 -1.35 18.78 5.99
CA GLU A 261 -2.02 17.47 6.07
C GLU A 261 -2.65 17.07 4.73
N VAL A 262 -2.48 15.81 4.31
CA VAL A 262 -2.93 15.29 3.01
C VAL A 262 -4.42 15.56 2.77
N LYS A 263 -5.27 15.45 3.80
CA LYS A 263 -6.72 15.72 3.67
C LYS A 263 -7.00 17.16 3.28
N VAL A 264 -6.30 18.11 3.90
CA VAL A 264 -6.43 19.54 3.63
C VAL A 264 -5.88 19.85 2.23
N THR A 265 -4.75 19.28 1.89
CA THR A 265 -4.12 19.41 0.57
C THR A 265 -5.05 18.96 -0.55
N LEU A 266 -5.65 17.77 -0.41
CA LEU A 266 -6.62 17.25 -1.38
C LEU A 266 -7.86 18.13 -1.44
N ALA A 267 -8.39 18.60 -0.30
CA ALA A 267 -9.58 19.48 -0.27
C ALA A 267 -9.33 20.81 -0.98
N ILE A 268 -8.17 21.43 -0.79
CA ILE A 268 -7.77 22.66 -1.50
C ILE A 268 -7.67 22.39 -3.01
N SER A 269 -7.02 21.30 -3.39
CA SER A 269 -6.89 20.93 -4.81
C SER A 269 -8.26 20.68 -5.46
N ILE A 270 -9.19 20.01 -4.75
CA ILE A 270 -10.59 19.83 -5.19
C ILE A 270 -11.25 21.18 -5.43
N ALA A 271 -11.10 22.12 -4.50
CA ALA A 271 -11.72 23.45 -4.62
C ALA A 271 -11.20 24.22 -5.85
N ILE A 272 -9.87 24.18 -6.08
CA ILE A 272 -9.25 24.80 -7.27
C ILE A 272 -9.74 24.12 -8.55
N ALA A 273 -9.74 22.79 -8.58
CA ALA A 273 -10.16 22.03 -9.75
C ALA A 273 -11.67 22.20 -10.05
N LEU A 274 -12.52 22.32 -9.02
CA LEU A 274 -13.95 22.65 -9.17
C LEU A 274 -14.13 24.03 -9.84
N PHE A 275 -13.38 25.04 -9.36
CA PHE A 275 -13.42 26.36 -9.95
C PHE A 275 -13.03 26.30 -11.44
N LEU A 276 -11.94 25.60 -11.78
CA LEU A 276 -11.50 25.45 -13.17
C LEU A 276 -12.51 24.67 -14.03
N GLY A 277 -13.10 23.61 -13.49
CA GLY A 277 -14.13 22.85 -14.19
C GLY A 277 -15.35 23.69 -14.56
N ILE A 278 -15.76 24.61 -13.70
CA ILE A 278 -16.92 25.48 -13.95
C ILE A 278 -16.56 26.67 -14.85
N PHE A 279 -15.46 27.38 -14.57
CA PHE A 279 -15.15 28.65 -15.23
C PHE A 279 -14.23 28.52 -16.46
N VAL A 280 -13.46 27.42 -16.56
CA VAL A 280 -12.57 27.18 -17.71
C VAL A 280 -13.16 26.12 -18.64
N GLN A 281 -13.62 24.98 -18.08
CA GLN A 281 -14.19 23.90 -18.88
C GLN A 281 -15.72 24.03 -19.10
N ASN A 282 -16.36 25.09 -18.60
CA ASN A 282 -17.78 25.41 -18.78
C ASN A 282 -18.76 24.33 -18.30
N TYR A 283 -18.38 23.50 -17.30
CA TYR A 283 -19.31 22.56 -16.69
C TYR A 283 -20.29 23.30 -15.77
N SER A 284 -21.57 22.87 -15.78
CA SER A 284 -22.56 23.35 -14.82
C SER A 284 -22.32 22.79 -13.41
N TRP A 285 -22.81 23.47 -12.39
CA TRP A 285 -22.75 23.00 -10.99
C TRP A 285 -23.34 21.61 -10.82
N LEU A 286 -24.42 21.29 -11.53
CA LEU A 286 -25.08 19.98 -11.46
C LEU A 286 -24.20 18.88 -12.06
N GLN A 287 -23.54 19.14 -13.20
CA GLN A 287 -22.60 18.20 -13.81
C GLN A 287 -21.39 17.95 -12.91
N MET A 288 -20.82 19.00 -12.30
CA MET A 288 -19.72 18.84 -11.36
C MET A 288 -20.13 18.03 -10.12
N PHE A 289 -21.36 18.22 -9.62
CA PHE A 289 -21.90 17.39 -8.54
C PHE A 289 -22.03 15.91 -8.97
N GLN A 290 -22.51 15.65 -10.17
CA GLN A 290 -22.59 14.29 -10.73
C GLN A 290 -21.20 13.65 -10.85
N VAL A 291 -20.21 14.41 -11.33
CA VAL A 291 -18.80 13.98 -11.41
C VAL A 291 -18.24 13.63 -10.03
N ILE A 292 -18.52 14.42 -9.01
CA ILE A 292 -18.10 14.15 -7.62
C ILE A 292 -18.65 12.80 -7.13
N VAL A 293 -19.93 12.55 -7.38
CA VAL A 293 -20.64 11.38 -6.82
C VAL A 293 -20.35 10.13 -7.66
N PHE A 294 -20.59 10.20 -8.96
CA PHE A 294 -20.61 9.03 -9.85
C PHE A 294 -19.28 8.84 -10.61
N GLY A 295 -18.40 9.84 -10.60
CA GLY A 295 -17.15 9.83 -11.37
C GLY A 295 -17.29 10.58 -12.70
N PHE A 296 -16.14 10.77 -13.36
CA PHE A 296 -16.10 11.41 -14.66
C PHE A 296 -16.32 10.39 -15.77
N HIS A 297 -17.19 10.72 -16.71
CA HIS A 297 -17.48 9.95 -17.92
C HIS A 297 -17.56 10.91 -19.12
N LEU A 298 -16.68 10.69 -20.07
CA LEU A 298 -16.71 11.45 -21.33
C LEU A 298 -17.71 10.79 -22.30
N HIS A 299 -18.69 11.56 -22.77
CA HIS A 299 -19.72 11.08 -23.71
C HIS A 299 -19.21 11.08 -25.17
N SER A 300 -18.08 10.47 -25.44
CA SER A 300 -17.54 10.28 -26.80
C SER A 300 -17.19 8.80 -27.01
N GLN A 301 -17.30 8.31 -28.26
CA GLN A 301 -16.92 6.94 -28.63
C GLN A 301 -15.45 6.86 -29.02
N THR A 302 -14.57 7.55 -28.31
CA THR A 302 -13.13 7.59 -28.58
C THR A 302 -12.38 6.77 -27.52
N GLN A 303 -11.18 6.31 -27.87
CA GLN A 303 -10.30 5.63 -26.93
C GLN A 303 -9.99 6.51 -25.71
N LEU A 304 -9.88 7.83 -25.93
CA LEU A 304 -9.71 8.83 -24.87
C LEU A 304 -10.87 8.80 -23.85
N ALA A 305 -12.11 8.55 -24.29
CA ALA A 305 -13.26 8.47 -23.40
C ALA A 305 -13.19 7.26 -22.48
N GLU A 306 -12.70 6.12 -22.94
CA GLU A 306 -12.51 4.93 -22.13
C GLU A 306 -11.41 5.13 -21.07
N ALA A 307 -10.33 5.81 -21.46
CA ALA A 307 -9.21 6.09 -20.56
C ALA A 307 -9.53 7.16 -19.50
N LEU A 308 -10.29 8.20 -19.89
CA LEU A 308 -10.72 9.29 -19.00
C LEU A 308 -12.07 8.98 -18.33
N THR A 309 -12.25 7.77 -17.82
CA THR A 309 -13.42 7.41 -17.04
C THR A 309 -13.02 6.92 -15.65
N GLY A 310 -13.77 7.34 -14.62
CA GLY A 310 -13.59 6.83 -13.25
C GLY A 310 -13.58 7.91 -12.18
N GLY A 311 -13.08 7.52 -11.00
CA GLY A 311 -13.13 8.36 -9.80
C GLY A 311 -14.53 8.44 -9.21
N GLY A 312 -14.76 9.49 -8.40
CA GLY A 312 -16.02 9.72 -7.70
C GLY A 312 -16.18 8.93 -6.41
N ILE A 313 -17.13 9.38 -5.58
CA ILE A 313 -17.40 8.78 -4.26
C ILE A 313 -17.83 7.31 -4.40
N VAL A 314 -18.70 7.01 -5.38
CA VAL A 314 -19.28 5.67 -5.55
C VAL A 314 -18.21 4.62 -5.84
N SER A 315 -17.19 4.94 -6.63
CA SER A 315 -16.09 4.02 -6.94
C SER A 315 -15.32 3.60 -5.68
N MET A 316 -15.21 4.49 -4.70
CA MET A 316 -14.49 4.26 -3.44
C MET A 316 -15.31 3.50 -2.39
N LEU A 317 -16.63 3.37 -2.54
CA LEU A 317 -17.47 2.65 -1.58
C LEU A 317 -17.10 1.16 -1.47
N ARG A 318 -16.78 0.53 -2.59
CA ARG A 318 -16.34 -0.89 -2.59
C ARG A 318 -15.08 -1.10 -1.77
N VAL A 319 -14.09 -0.23 -1.93
CA VAL A 319 -12.84 -0.29 -1.18
C VAL A 319 -13.06 0.07 0.29
N SER A 320 -13.92 1.06 0.56
CA SER A 320 -14.29 1.45 1.93
C SER A 320 -14.92 0.28 2.70
N LEU A 321 -15.74 -0.54 2.03
CA LEU A 321 -16.32 -1.75 2.64
C LEU A 321 -15.23 -2.75 3.03
N VAL A 322 -14.25 -2.98 2.15
CA VAL A 322 -13.09 -3.84 2.47
C VAL A 322 -12.33 -3.30 3.67
N VAL A 323 -12.11 -1.99 3.75
CA VAL A 323 -11.42 -1.34 4.87
C VAL A 323 -12.15 -1.54 6.18
N ILE A 324 -13.48 -1.38 6.19
CA ILE A 324 -14.31 -1.57 7.39
C ILE A 324 -14.22 -3.02 7.88
N ILE A 325 -14.46 -3.99 6.99
CA ILE A 325 -14.46 -5.41 7.37
C ILE A 325 -13.07 -5.85 7.84
N SER A 326 -12.00 -5.42 7.14
CA SER A 326 -10.63 -5.76 7.52
C SER A 326 -10.27 -5.20 8.88
N THR A 327 -10.55 -3.92 9.13
CA THR A 327 -10.22 -3.30 10.43
C THR A 327 -11.04 -3.89 11.58
N PHE A 328 -12.28 -4.30 11.32
CA PHE A 328 -13.11 -5.03 12.29
C PHE A 328 -12.49 -6.39 12.62
N LEU A 329 -12.12 -7.16 11.62
CA LEU A 329 -11.47 -8.47 11.75
C LEU A 329 -10.16 -8.36 12.56
N VAL A 330 -9.34 -7.37 12.24
CA VAL A 330 -8.10 -7.07 12.98
C VAL A 330 -8.37 -6.76 14.44
N GLY A 331 -9.43 -6.01 14.73
CA GLY A 331 -9.83 -5.71 16.12
C GLY A 331 -10.05 -6.98 16.95
N ILE A 332 -10.66 -7.99 16.36
CA ILE A 332 -10.87 -9.30 17.00
C ILE A 332 -9.53 -10.02 17.19
N ILE A 333 -8.69 -10.12 16.16
CA ILE A 333 -7.40 -10.83 16.20
C ILE A 333 -6.47 -10.22 17.26
N VAL A 334 -6.37 -8.89 17.29
CA VAL A 334 -5.54 -8.18 18.27
C VAL A 334 -6.12 -8.28 19.68
N GLY A 335 -7.44 -8.11 19.82
CA GLY A 335 -8.13 -8.16 21.11
C GLY A 335 -8.06 -9.53 21.76
N THR A 336 -8.07 -10.61 21.00
CA THR A 336 -7.93 -11.99 21.48
C THR A 336 -6.48 -12.44 21.69
N LYS A 337 -5.49 -11.58 21.36
CA LYS A 337 -4.04 -11.87 21.45
C LYS A 337 -3.62 -13.16 20.71
N THR A 338 -4.33 -13.54 19.68
CA THR A 338 -4.14 -14.81 18.96
C THR A 338 -2.73 -14.92 18.35
N LEU A 339 -2.15 -13.79 17.93
CA LEU A 339 -0.81 -13.75 17.32
C LEU A 339 0.34 -13.93 18.31
N ALA A 340 0.12 -13.82 19.62
CA ALA A 340 1.14 -14.11 20.62
C ALA A 340 1.62 -15.59 20.57
N SER A 341 0.80 -16.47 19.98
CA SER A 341 1.16 -17.86 19.75
C SER A 341 2.19 -18.05 18.62
N VAL A 342 2.22 -17.14 17.67
CA VAL A 342 3.16 -17.14 16.53
C VAL A 342 4.59 -16.81 17.01
N GLU A 343 4.73 -16.02 18.07
CA GLU A 343 6.02 -15.64 18.67
C GLU A 343 6.86 -16.87 19.10
N LYS A 344 6.19 -17.92 19.57
CA LYS A 344 6.87 -19.15 20.04
C LYS A 344 7.59 -19.90 18.92
N LEU A 345 7.16 -19.75 17.66
CA LEU A 345 7.75 -20.42 16.50
C LEU A 345 9.16 -19.90 16.18
N PHE A 346 9.47 -18.66 16.56
CA PHE A 346 10.71 -17.99 16.20
C PHE A 346 11.79 -18.00 17.31
N ARG A 347 11.54 -18.67 18.45
CA ARG A 347 12.46 -18.69 19.61
C ARG A 347 13.84 -19.29 19.35
N ARG A 348 13.99 -20.17 18.36
CA ARG A 348 15.23 -20.95 18.13
C ARG A 348 16.24 -20.33 17.19
N ILE A 349 16.00 -19.11 16.70
CA ILE A 349 16.83 -18.49 15.66
C ILE A 349 17.81 -17.51 16.32
N SER A 350 19.12 -17.69 16.11
CA SER A 350 20.19 -16.90 16.73
C SER A 350 21.13 -16.20 15.72
N SER A 351 20.98 -16.44 14.41
CA SER A 351 21.80 -15.76 13.41
C SER A 351 21.15 -14.46 12.91
N LYS A 352 21.94 -13.47 12.47
CA LYS A 352 21.42 -12.20 11.94
C LYS A 352 20.57 -12.41 10.70
N SER A 353 21.02 -13.25 9.77
CA SER A 353 20.26 -13.60 8.57
C SER A 353 18.96 -14.34 8.90
N GLY A 354 18.99 -15.23 9.89
CA GLY A 354 17.82 -15.94 10.39
C GLY A 354 16.84 -15.01 11.11
N LEU A 355 17.34 -14.05 11.90
CA LEU A 355 16.51 -13.04 12.57
C LEU A 355 15.78 -12.15 11.55
N PHE A 356 16.50 -11.71 10.51
CA PHE A 356 15.90 -10.94 9.43
C PHE A 356 14.87 -11.76 8.63
N LEU A 357 15.15 -13.04 8.33
CA LEU A 357 14.20 -13.93 7.69
C LEU A 357 12.92 -14.13 8.54
N SER A 358 13.10 -14.23 9.87
CA SER A 358 11.96 -14.25 10.80
C SER A 358 11.16 -12.96 10.75
N THR A 359 11.83 -11.81 10.62
CA THR A 359 11.17 -10.51 10.49
C THR A 359 10.40 -10.41 9.17
N ILE A 360 10.92 -10.98 8.06
CA ILE A 360 10.18 -11.13 6.79
C ILE A 360 8.90 -11.95 7.02
N ALA A 361 9.02 -13.13 7.62
CA ALA A 361 7.88 -14.01 7.84
C ALA A 361 6.83 -13.38 8.77
N VAL A 362 7.26 -12.78 9.87
CA VAL A 362 6.38 -12.05 10.80
C VAL A 362 5.76 -10.83 10.11
N GLY A 363 6.52 -10.08 9.31
CA GLY A 363 6.03 -8.94 8.55
C GLY A 363 4.95 -9.33 7.55
N LEU A 364 5.14 -10.41 6.80
CA LEU A 364 4.12 -10.95 5.87
C LEU A 364 2.86 -11.40 6.60
N VAL A 365 3.00 -12.17 7.68
CA VAL A 365 1.87 -12.61 8.50
C VAL A 365 1.15 -11.41 9.09
N SER A 366 1.89 -10.44 9.63
CA SER A 366 1.32 -9.21 10.19
C SER A 366 0.60 -8.37 9.12
N ALA A 367 1.15 -8.29 7.90
CA ALA A 367 0.51 -7.60 6.78
C ALA A 367 -0.76 -8.32 6.29
N ALA A 368 -0.74 -9.65 6.27
CA ALA A 368 -1.88 -10.46 5.84
C ALA A 368 -3.06 -10.35 6.82
N PHE A 369 -2.78 -10.38 8.12
CA PHE A 369 -3.83 -10.28 9.15
C PHE A 369 -4.09 -8.85 9.61
N GLY A 370 -3.10 -7.96 9.53
CA GLY A 370 -3.25 -6.53 9.87
C GLY A 370 -4.05 -5.74 8.83
N CYS A 371 -4.13 -6.21 7.60
CA CYS A 371 -4.83 -5.60 6.47
C CYS A 371 -4.47 -4.11 6.21
N THR A 372 -3.59 -3.52 7.01
CA THR A 372 -3.04 -2.16 6.85
C THR A 372 -1.54 -2.17 7.13
N GLN A 373 -0.80 -1.30 6.46
CA GLN A 373 0.63 -1.12 6.69
C GLN A 373 0.94 -0.74 8.15
N THR A 374 0.18 0.18 8.73
CA THR A 374 0.35 0.62 10.12
C THR A 374 0.26 -0.54 11.11
N LEU A 375 -0.73 -1.42 10.94
CA LEU A 375 -0.88 -2.58 11.82
C LEU A 375 0.18 -3.62 11.55
N ALA A 376 0.59 -3.83 10.29
CA ALA A 376 1.72 -4.69 9.96
C ALA A 376 3.00 -4.24 10.69
N ILE A 377 3.29 -2.93 10.70
CA ILE A 377 4.42 -2.34 11.44
C ILE A 377 4.29 -2.59 12.94
N LEU A 378 3.14 -2.24 13.54
CA LEU A 378 2.91 -2.38 14.98
C LEU A 378 3.04 -3.83 15.46
N MET A 379 2.43 -4.75 14.72
CA MET A 379 2.45 -6.18 15.05
C MET A 379 3.85 -6.76 14.88
N THR A 380 4.55 -6.42 13.78
CA THR A 380 5.93 -6.86 13.57
C THR A 380 6.85 -6.35 14.67
N TYR A 381 6.71 -5.08 15.06
CA TYR A 381 7.46 -4.53 16.18
C TYR A 381 7.19 -5.29 17.49
N GLN A 382 5.91 -5.50 17.83
CA GLN A 382 5.53 -6.18 19.07
C GLN A 382 6.03 -7.63 19.14
N LEU A 383 5.99 -8.36 18.02
CA LEU A 383 6.40 -9.76 17.96
C LEU A 383 7.92 -9.94 17.89
N MET A 384 8.66 -8.95 17.35
CA MET A 384 10.11 -9.08 17.13
C MET A 384 10.97 -8.35 18.15
N LYS A 385 10.44 -7.34 18.85
CA LYS A 385 11.19 -6.50 19.79
C LYS A 385 11.98 -7.31 20.80
N ASP A 386 11.32 -8.20 21.56
CA ASP A 386 11.95 -8.97 22.63
C ASP A 386 13.03 -9.90 22.08
N LYS A 387 12.84 -10.42 20.87
CA LYS A 387 13.83 -11.27 20.19
C LYS A 387 15.08 -10.48 19.79
N TYR A 388 14.93 -9.26 19.25
CA TYR A 388 16.06 -8.37 18.94
C TYR A 388 16.84 -7.97 20.20
N GLU A 389 16.14 -7.72 21.32
CA GLU A 389 16.77 -7.43 22.61
C GLU A 389 17.55 -8.63 23.15
N GLN A 390 16.99 -9.86 23.07
CA GLN A 390 17.69 -11.09 23.47
C GLN A 390 18.96 -11.36 22.65
N GLU A 391 18.93 -11.07 21.34
CA GLU A 391 20.08 -11.21 20.45
C GLU A 391 21.03 -9.98 20.51
N LYS A 392 20.80 -9.06 21.44
CA LYS A 392 21.61 -7.83 21.64
C LYS A 392 21.73 -6.95 20.39
N MET A 393 20.71 -6.97 19.53
CA MET A 393 20.65 -6.14 18.34
C MET A 393 20.26 -4.70 18.72
N SER A 394 20.76 -3.73 17.97
CA SER A 394 20.44 -2.32 18.23
C SER A 394 18.98 -2.01 17.84
N HIS A 395 18.38 -1.03 18.51
CA HIS A 395 17.05 -0.52 18.15
C HIS A 395 17.01 0.02 16.70
N TYR A 396 18.14 0.56 16.22
CA TYR A 396 18.28 1.00 14.82
C TYR A 396 18.17 -0.17 13.85
N GLN A 397 18.77 -1.34 14.18
CA GLN A 397 18.63 -2.52 13.32
C GLN A 397 17.19 -2.99 13.24
N LEU A 398 16.47 -3.04 14.38
CA LEU A 398 15.04 -3.38 14.38
C LEU A 398 14.23 -2.39 13.52
N ALA A 399 14.50 -1.09 13.65
CA ALA A 399 13.82 -0.06 12.86
C ALA A 399 14.02 -0.29 11.35
N ILE A 400 15.27 -0.49 10.93
CA ILE A 400 15.63 -0.72 9.53
C ILE A 400 15.01 -2.02 8.99
N ASP A 401 15.04 -3.08 9.80
CA ASP A 401 14.50 -4.38 9.39
C ASP A 401 12.97 -4.35 9.25
N ILE A 402 12.25 -3.59 10.09
CA ILE A 402 10.80 -3.38 9.93
C ILE A 402 10.51 -2.60 8.64
N GLU A 403 11.29 -1.55 8.33
CA GLU A 403 11.15 -0.78 7.09
C GLU A 403 11.45 -1.64 5.85
N ASN A 404 12.45 -2.51 5.94
CA ASN A 404 12.85 -3.39 4.84
C ASN A 404 11.94 -4.61 4.68
N THR A 405 10.96 -4.82 5.59
CA THR A 405 10.06 -5.97 5.58
C THR A 405 8.60 -5.54 5.65
N ALA A 406 8.06 -5.23 6.83
CA ALA A 406 6.64 -4.97 7.03
C ALA A 406 6.10 -3.82 6.15
N VAL A 407 6.89 -2.76 5.94
CA VAL A 407 6.49 -1.61 5.12
C VAL A 407 6.37 -1.98 3.64
N VAL A 408 7.39 -2.64 3.10
CA VAL A 408 7.47 -2.95 1.66
C VAL A 408 6.71 -4.21 1.26
N LEU A 409 6.48 -5.13 2.21
CA LEU A 409 5.74 -6.36 1.94
C LEU A 409 4.23 -6.19 2.12
N ALA A 410 3.77 -5.19 2.88
CA ALA A 410 2.35 -4.94 3.07
C ALA A 410 1.58 -4.75 1.75
N PRO A 411 2.05 -3.94 0.77
CA PRO A 411 1.37 -3.78 -0.51
C PRO A 411 1.38 -5.03 -1.40
N LEU A 412 2.24 -6.01 -1.13
CA LEU A 412 2.27 -7.29 -1.86
C LEU A 412 1.22 -8.29 -1.38
N VAL A 413 0.53 -7.98 -0.28
CA VAL A 413 -0.61 -8.78 0.18
C VAL A 413 -1.89 -8.26 -0.50
N PRO A 414 -2.55 -9.04 -1.35
CA PRO A 414 -3.60 -8.55 -2.25
C PRO A 414 -4.81 -7.89 -1.58
N TRP A 415 -5.12 -8.28 -0.34
CA TRP A 415 -6.23 -7.72 0.45
C TRP A 415 -5.78 -6.65 1.45
N ASN A 416 -4.48 -6.38 1.54
CA ASN A 416 -3.99 -5.30 2.38
C ASN A 416 -4.28 -3.95 1.72
N ILE A 417 -4.78 -3.01 2.49
CA ILE A 417 -5.14 -1.65 2.04
C ILE A 417 -3.94 -0.96 1.37
N ALA A 418 -2.72 -1.27 1.82
CA ALA A 418 -1.48 -0.73 1.28
C ALA A 418 -1.28 -1.02 -0.23
N GLY A 419 -1.74 -2.17 -0.72
CA GLY A 419 -1.72 -2.54 -2.15
C GLY A 419 -3.07 -2.31 -2.84
N LEU A 420 -4.17 -2.68 -2.16
CA LEU A 420 -5.51 -2.62 -2.72
C LEU A 420 -5.92 -1.19 -3.11
N VAL A 421 -5.65 -0.19 -2.27
CA VAL A 421 -6.01 1.20 -2.53
C VAL A 421 -5.23 1.78 -3.72
N PRO A 422 -3.89 1.70 -3.76
CA PRO A 422 -3.14 2.09 -4.93
C PRO A 422 -3.61 1.41 -6.23
N ALA A 423 -3.83 0.10 -6.21
CA ALA A 423 -4.33 -0.63 -7.38
C ALA A 423 -5.69 -0.10 -7.84
N THR A 424 -6.62 0.13 -6.90
CA THR A 424 -7.96 0.68 -7.24
C THR A 424 -7.88 2.09 -7.81
N VAL A 425 -7.02 2.95 -7.24
CA VAL A 425 -6.81 4.32 -7.73
C VAL A 425 -6.22 4.32 -9.15
N LEU A 426 -5.34 3.36 -9.43
CA LEU A 426 -4.78 3.13 -10.77
C LEU A 426 -5.73 2.32 -11.69
N MET A 427 -6.98 2.05 -11.27
CA MET A 427 -7.97 1.31 -12.06
C MET A 427 -7.45 -0.07 -12.52
N THR A 428 -6.78 -0.78 -11.63
CA THR A 428 -6.23 -2.13 -11.82
C THR A 428 -6.50 -3.00 -10.59
N ASP A 429 -6.03 -4.23 -10.61
CA ASP A 429 -6.19 -5.22 -9.54
C ASP A 429 -4.84 -5.69 -8.98
N SER A 430 -4.83 -6.82 -8.27
CA SER A 430 -3.63 -7.41 -7.67
C SER A 430 -2.62 -7.96 -8.69
N GLY A 431 -2.91 -7.96 -9.97
CA GLY A 431 -2.00 -8.36 -11.05
C GLY A 431 -0.73 -7.49 -11.14
N PHE A 432 -0.70 -6.33 -10.48
CA PHE A 432 0.49 -5.50 -10.38
C PHE A 432 1.62 -6.14 -9.53
N ILE A 433 1.29 -7.06 -8.62
CA ILE A 433 2.22 -7.59 -7.61
C ILE A 433 3.51 -8.16 -8.22
N PRO A 434 3.49 -9.01 -9.26
CA PRO A 434 4.72 -9.51 -9.90
C PRO A 434 5.62 -8.40 -10.45
N TYR A 435 5.04 -7.27 -10.81
CA TYR A 435 5.73 -6.13 -11.41
C TYR A 435 6.18 -5.07 -10.40
N ALA A 436 5.79 -5.17 -9.14
CA ALA A 436 6.24 -4.28 -8.06
C ALA A 436 7.65 -4.65 -7.56
N VAL A 437 8.60 -4.68 -8.48
CA VAL A 437 9.93 -5.31 -8.36
C VAL A 437 10.71 -4.81 -7.15
N TYR A 438 10.74 -3.51 -6.91
CA TYR A 438 11.49 -2.92 -5.81
C TYR A 438 11.04 -3.44 -4.43
N LEU A 439 9.75 -3.75 -4.27
CA LEU A 439 9.17 -4.13 -2.97
C LEU A 439 9.68 -5.49 -2.48
N TYR A 440 9.85 -6.45 -3.37
CA TYR A 440 10.39 -7.76 -2.97
C TYR A 440 11.91 -7.86 -3.11
N LEU A 441 12.55 -7.02 -3.93
CA LEU A 441 14.00 -7.00 -4.00
C LEU A 441 14.65 -6.45 -2.73
N ILE A 442 14.02 -5.50 -2.02
CA ILE A 442 14.54 -4.98 -0.75
C ILE A 442 14.80 -6.09 0.27
N PRO A 443 13.81 -6.88 0.71
CA PRO A 443 14.06 -7.93 1.68
C PRO A 443 15.02 -9.00 1.16
N VAL A 444 14.98 -9.33 -0.13
CA VAL A 444 15.86 -10.34 -0.73
C VAL A 444 17.32 -9.89 -0.69
N PHE A 445 17.66 -8.69 -1.17
CA PHE A 445 19.03 -8.20 -1.17
C PHE A 445 19.59 -7.97 0.24
N ASN A 446 18.75 -7.49 1.17
CA ASN A 446 19.19 -7.31 2.55
C ASN A 446 19.47 -8.66 3.24
N TRP A 447 18.62 -9.68 3.01
CA TRP A 447 18.87 -11.03 3.52
C TRP A 447 20.15 -11.63 2.94
N ILE A 448 20.38 -11.51 1.63
CA ILE A 448 21.62 -11.96 0.98
C ILE A 448 22.83 -11.24 1.59
N GLY A 449 22.73 -9.93 1.83
CA GLY A 449 23.80 -9.14 2.45
C GLY A 449 24.15 -9.65 3.86
N PHE A 450 23.18 -9.93 4.71
CA PHE A 450 23.41 -10.49 6.05
C PHE A 450 24.07 -11.87 5.96
N LYS A 451 23.58 -12.74 5.08
CA LYS A 451 24.13 -14.08 4.91
C LYS A 451 25.57 -14.04 4.41
N PHE A 452 25.89 -13.13 3.49
CA PHE A 452 27.24 -12.95 2.97
C PHE A 452 28.23 -12.50 4.06
N VAL A 453 27.82 -11.57 4.92
CA VAL A 453 28.63 -11.11 6.05
C VAL A 453 28.87 -12.24 7.05
N GLU A 454 27.86 -13.05 7.36
CA GLU A 454 28.00 -14.22 8.24
C GLU A 454 28.99 -15.25 7.71
N LEU A 455 28.88 -15.61 6.43
CA LEU A 455 29.82 -16.56 5.78
C LEU A 455 31.26 -16.04 5.75
N ARG A 456 31.44 -14.72 5.57
CA ARG A 456 32.77 -14.10 5.58
C ARG A 456 33.37 -14.08 6.98
N MET A 457 32.56 -13.93 8.03
CA MET A 457 33.04 -14.03 9.41
C MET A 457 33.43 -15.46 9.79
N GLN A 458 32.62 -16.44 9.40
CA GLN A 458 32.98 -17.88 9.65
C GLN A 458 34.31 -18.27 9.02
N ARG A 459 34.56 -17.88 7.77
CA ARG A 459 35.84 -18.14 7.07
C ARG A 459 37.08 -17.43 7.66
N LYS A 460 36.89 -16.45 8.54
CA LYS A 460 38.03 -15.79 9.23
C LYS A 460 38.41 -16.48 10.54
N PHE A 461 37.58 -17.39 11.01
CA PHE A 461 37.80 -18.15 12.23
C PHE A 461 38.14 -19.63 11.96
N GLU A 462 38.08 -20.08 10.70
CA GLU A 462 38.73 -21.28 10.15
C GLU A 462 40.14 -20.94 9.64
#